data_ae67f4073aded1e683ca185c16bae6b7
#
_entry.id   ae67f4073aded1e683ca185c16bae6b7
#
_cell.length_a   1.000
_cell.length_b   1.000
_cell.length_c   1.000
_cell.angle_alpha   90.00
_cell.angle_beta   90.00
_cell.angle_gamma   90.00
#
_symmetry.space_group_name_H-M   'P 1'
#
loop_
_entity.id
_entity.type
_entity.pdbx_description
1 polymer ?
#
loop_
_entity_poly.entity_id
_entity_poly.type
_entity_poly.pdbx_seq_one_letter_code
_entity_poly.pdbx_strand_id
1 'polypeptide(L)'
;MFNIIKLNEKDNIGIAPMEIPENTKINFNIVTKNQIPFGHKISLQDINKGSFIYRYGQIIGTASNDILSGQHVHSHNLIFSEFDRKYEIKSQKKIQLEKNDLFFKGYKRENGKAGTRNYIGIISTVNCSATVVKKIADKINTHLLNNNFGKITWCSS
;
A
#
# COMPACT_ATOMS: atom_id res chain seq x y z
N MET A 1 13.09 28.20 9.85
CA MET A 1 11.92 27.97 8.99
C MET A 1 11.59 26.48 9.07
N PHE A 2 10.36 26.12 9.39
CA PHE A 2 9.95 24.71 9.47
C PHE A 2 9.76 24.14 8.06
N ASN A 3 10.40 22.99 7.80
CA ASN A 3 10.33 22.35 6.49
C ASN A 3 9.32 21.20 6.53
N ILE A 4 8.22 21.34 5.81
CA ILE A 4 7.25 20.27 5.56
C ILE A 4 7.76 19.37 4.45
N ILE A 5 7.61 18.08 4.62
CA ILE A 5 8.03 17.06 3.65
C ILE A 5 6.89 16.79 2.68
N LYS A 6 7.12 17.09 1.40
CA LYS A 6 6.28 16.70 0.26
C LYS A 6 7.09 15.74 -0.61
N LEU A 7 6.59 14.52 -0.87
CA LEU A 7 7.34 13.47 -1.57
C LEU A 7 6.91 13.26 -3.02
N ASN A 8 5.73 13.74 -3.42
CA ASN A 8 5.25 13.63 -4.78
C ASN A 8 4.60 14.95 -5.22
N GLU A 9 4.73 15.31 -6.49
CA GLU A 9 4.15 16.55 -7.03
C GLU A 9 2.63 16.60 -6.91
N LYS A 10 1.96 15.45 -7.01
CA LYS A 10 0.50 15.33 -6.85
C LYS A 10 0.01 15.49 -5.44
N ASP A 11 0.89 15.43 -4.44
CA ASP A 11 0.48 15.54 -3.04
C ASP A 11 -0.08 16.94 -2.75
N ASN A 12 -1.28 17.00 -2.22
CA ASN A 12 -1.91 18.22 -1.73
C ASN A 12 -1.78 18.39 -0.21
N ILE A 13 -1.10 17.44 0.44
CA ILE A 13 -0.71 17.51 1.84
C ILE A 13 0.79 17.25 1.99
N GLY A 14 1.35 17.70 3.10
CA GLY A 14 2.72 17.40 3.53
C GLY A 14 2.77 16.81 4.93
N ILE A 15 3.94 16.35 5.35
CA ILE A 15 4.19 15.77 6.67
C ILE A 15 5.05 16.72 7.49
N ALA A 16 4.67 16.95 8.73
CA ALA A 16 5.43 17.71 9.71
C ALA A 16 6.53 16.82 10.33
N PRO A 17 7.83 17.09 10.09
CA PRO A 17 8.92 16.29 10.64
C PRO A 17 9.20 16.61 12.13
N MET A 18 8.51 17.58 12.69
CA MET A 18 8.50 17.98 14.09
C MET A 18 7.17 18.64 14.41
N GLU A 19 6.89 18.84 15.69
CA GLU A 19 5.73 19.62 16.11
C GLU A 19 5.86 21.08 15.65
N ILE A 20 4.78 21.63 15.09
CA ILE A 20 4.74 23.00 14.57
C ILE A 20 3.61 23.74 15.26
N PRO A 21 3.90 24.85 15.95
CA PRO A 21 2.86 25.69 16.56
C PRO A 21 1.92 26.31 15.52
N GLU A 22 0.73 26.68 15.95
CA GLU A 22 -0.18 27.51 15.18
C GLU A 22 0.45 28.87 14.80
N ASN A 23 -0.03 29.48 13.72
CA ASN A 23 0.45 30.77 13.20
C ASN A 23 1.93 30.82 12.86
N THR A 24 2.53 29.67 12.54
CA THR A 24 3.94 29.53 12.18
C THR A 24 4.11 29.49 10.67
N LYS A 25 5.02 30.33 10.15
CA LYS A 25 5.41 30.28 8.73
C LYS A 25 6.27 29.08 8.43
N ILE A 26 5.87 28.28 7.46
CA ILE A 26 6.56 27.09 6.97
C ILE A 26 7.03 27.30 5.53
N ASN A 27 7.76 26.31 4.95
CA ASN A 27 8.05 26.29 3.53
C ASN A 27 6.73 26.29 2.70
N PHE A 28 6.81 26.43 1.38
CA PHE A 28 5.68 26.64 0.45
C PHE A 28 4.91 27.96 0.69
N ASN A 29 5.47 28.88 1.47
CA ASN A 29 4.88 30.17 1.83
C ASN A 29 3.50 30.06 2.53
N ILE A 30 3.33 29.03 3.35
CA ILE A 30 2.12 28.70 4.08
C ILE A 30 2.29 29.09 5.55
N VAL A 31 1.20 29.50 6.20
CA VAL A 31 1.10 29.74 7.64
C VAL A 31 0.17 28.69 8.23
N THR A 32 0.64 28.00 9.29
CA THR A 32 -0.15 26.99 9.99
C THR A 32 -1.40 27.63 10.64
N LYS A 33 -2.55 27.01 10.46
CA LYS A 33 -3.84 27.45 11.04
C LYS A 33 -4.21 26.67 12.30
N ASN A 34 -3.45 25.65 12.64
CA ASN A 34 -3.57 24.85 13.84
C ASN A 34 -2.17 24.39 14.25
N GLN A 35 -2.01 23.99 15.50
CA GLN A 35 -0.85 23.22 15.92
C GLN A 35 -0.82 21.89 15.14
N ILE A 36 0.33 21.54 14.58
CA ILE A 36 0.55 20.31 13.81
C ILE A 36 1.48 19.41 14.61
N PRO A 37 1.01 18.27 15.14
CA PRO A 37 1.86 17.34 15.87
C PRO A 37 2.93 16.70 14.98
N PHE A 38 4.00 16.23 15.57
CA PHE A 38 5.04 15.47 14.89
C PHE A 38 4.45 14.30 14.08
N GLY A 39 4.89 14.15 12.84
CA GLY A 39 4.44 13.08 11.93
C GLY A 39 3.04 13.26 11.35
N HIS A 40 2.31 14.31 11.75
CA HIS A 40 0.97 14.57 11.24
C HIS A 40 1.01 15.32 9.91
N LYS A 41 -0.15 15.34 9.27
CA LYS A 41 -0.36 15.91 7.93
C LYS A 41 -0.84 17.35 8.04
N ILE A 42 -0.35 18.18 7.12
CA ILE A 42 -0.79 19.57 6.94
C ILE A 42 -1.21 19.78 5.49
N SER A 43 -2.27 20.53 5.26
CA SER A 43 -2.70 20.90 3.92
C SER A 43 -1.74 21.91 3.29
N LEU A 44 -1.31 21.62 2.06
CA LEU A 44 -0.43 22.51 1.29
C LEU A 44 -1.20 23.47 0.37
N GLN A 45 -2.49 23.26 0.22
CA GLN A 45 -3.42 24.08 -0.57
C GLN A 45 -4.83 23.95 -0.01
N ASP A 46 -5.74 24.78 -0.48
CA ASP A 46 -7.16 24.62 -0.15
C ASP A 46 -7.71 23.36 -0.82
N ILE A 47 -8.47 22.56 -0.07
CA ILE A 47 -9.05 21.30 -0.51
C ILE A 47 -10.57 21.37 -0.21
N ASN A 48 -11.38 21.37 -1.25
CA ASN A 48 -12.83 21.41 -1.10
C ASN A 48 -13.39 20.09 -0.56
N LYS A 49 -14.49 20.16 0.16
CA LYS A 49 -15.24 18.98 0.60
C LYS A 49 -15.52 18.04 -0.58
N GLY A 50 -15.31 16.73 -0.38
CA GLY A 50 -15.49 15.69 -1.39
C GLY A 50 -14.29 15.51 -2.31
N SER A 51 -13.28 16.39 -2.27
CA SER A 51 -12.07 16.24 -3.08
C SER A 51 -11.13 15.18 -2.49
N PHE A 52 -10.36 14.53 -3.36
CA PHE A 52 -9.38 13.55 -2.95
C PHE A 52 -8.17 14.18 -2.26
N ILE A 53 -7.70 13.51 -1.22
CA ILE A 53 -6.45 13.84 -0.53
C ILE A 53 -5.37 12.89 -1.00
N TYR A 54 -4.25 13.45 -1.45
CA TYR A 54 -3.12 12.72 -2.03
C TYR A 54 -1.92 12.74 -1.11
N ARG A 55 -1.31 11.56 -0.92
CA ARG A 55 -0.03 11.36 -0.26
C ARG A 55 0.79 10.34 -1.03
N TYR A 56 2.06 10.63 -1.29
CA TYR A 56 2.94 9.78 -2.14
C TYR A 56 2.37 9.52 -3.54
N GLY A 57 1.66 10.51 -4.09
CA GLY A 57 0.98 10.39 -5.37
C GLY A 57 -0.23 9.46 -5.37
N GLN A 58 -0.66 8.96 -4.19
CA GLN A 58 -1.80 8.06 -4.02
C GLN A 58 -2.94 8.75 -3.27
N ILE A 59 -4.17 8.38 -3.60
CA ILE A 59 -5.35 8.80 -2.86
C ILE A 59 -5.34 8.10 -1.50
N ILE A 60 -5.40 8.88 -0.41
CA ILE A 60 -5.48 8.35 0.96
C ILE A 60 -6.86 8.53 1.58
N GLY A 61 -7.77 9.21 0.90
CA GLY A 61 -9.14 9.45 1.33
C GLY A 61 -9.72 10.69 0.69
N THR A 62 -10.84 11.14 1.23
CA THR A 62 -11.62 12.28 0.75
C THR A 62 -11.80 13.28 1.88
N ALA A 63 -11.80 14.57 1.56
CA ALA A 63 -12.08 15.62 2.51
C ALA A 63 -13.57 15.59 2.95
N SER A 64 -13.84 15.49 4.25
CA SER A 64 -15.21 15.48 4.79
C SER A 64 -15.83 16.87 4.85
N ASN A 65 -15.01 17.90 4.86
CA ASN A 65 -15.35 19.32 4.85
C ASN A 65 -14.25 20.09 4.10
N ASP A 66 -14.45 21.37 3.86
CA ASP A 66 -13.42 22.22 3.27
C ASP A 66 -12.21 22.31 4.21
N ILE A 67 -11.02 22.15 3.66
CA ILE A 67 -9.75 22.21 4.37
C ILE A 67 -8.92 23.34 3.76
N LEU A 68 -8.59 24.33 4.58
CA LEU A 68 -7.77 25.45 4.12
C LEU A 68 -6.27 25.09 4.15
N SER A 69 -5.50 25.75 3.29
CA SER A 69 -4.05 25.67 3.32
C SER A 69 -3.50 25.99 4.71
N GLY A 70 -2.59 25.18 5.22
CA GLY A 70 -2.03 25.29 6.56
C GLY A 70 -2.85 24.64 7.68
N GLN A 71 -3.97 24.00 7.38
CA GLN A 71 -4.75 23.27 8.37
C GLN A 71 -4.21 21.87 8.62
N HIS A 72 -4.37 21.39 9.84
CA HIS A 72 -4.11 20.02 10.25
C HIS A 72 -5.07 19.06 9.54
N VAL A 73 -4.53 17.99 8.92
CA VAL A 73 -5.32 16.98 8.21
C VAL A 73 -5.25 15.64 8.97
N HIS A 74 -6.42 15.22 9.47
CA HIS A 74 -6.55 13.98 10.26
C HIS A 74 -7.98 13.43 10.15
N SER A 75 -8.32 12.42 10.96
CA SER A 75 -9.63 11.75 10.96
C SER A 75 -10.84 12.68 11.14
N HIS A 76 -10.67 13.90 11.65
CA HIS A 76 -11.76 14.88 11.78
C HIS A 76 -12.15 15.53 10.44
N ASN A 77 -11.28 15.53 9.44
CA ASN A 77 -11.53 16.15 8.14
C ASN A 77 -11.07 15.29 6.93
N LEU A 78 -10.52 14.10 7.18
CA LEU A 78 -10.20 13.11 6.17
C LEU A 78 -10.93 11.82 6.49
N ILE A 79 -11.76 11.35 5.55
CA ILE A 79 -12.48 10.08 5.64
C ILE A 79 -11.97 9.12 4.58
N PHE A 80 -11.95 7.84 4.90
CA PHE A 80 -11.71 6.81 3.90
C PHE A 80 -12.96 6.67 3.02
N SER A 81 -12.77 6.70 1.71
CA SER A 81 -13.83 6.42 0.74
C SER A 81 -13.35 5.35 -0.21
N GLU A 82 -14.24 4.44 -0.55
CA GLU A 82 -13.99 3.51 -1.64
C GLU A 82 -13.93 4.30 -2.96
N PHE A 83 -12.92 4.02 -3.76
CA PHE A 83 -12.78 4.59 -5.09
C PHE A 83 -12.38 3.49 -6.07
N ASP A 84 -13.09 3.45 -7.19
CA ASP A 84 -12.80 2.51 -8.26
C ASP A 84 -11.50 2.89 -8.98
N ARG A 85 -10.51 2.03 -8.88
CA ARG A 85 -9.33 2.12 -9.74
C ARG A 85 -9.66 1.40 -11.05
N LYS A 86 -9.89 2.16 -12.10
CA LYS A 86 -9.98 1.58 -13.45
C LYS A 86 -8.59 1.09 -13.87
N TYR A 87 -8.38 -0.20 -13.72
CA TYR A 87 -7.20 -0.84 -14.29
C TYR A 87 -7.52 -1.22 -15.74
N GLU A 88 -6.89 -0.56 -16.70
CA GLU A 88 -6.85 -1.06 -18.07
C GLU A 88 -5.85 -2.21 -18.13
N ILE A 89 -6.36 -3.42 -18.07
CA ILE A 89 -5.55 -4.60 -18.38
C ILE A 89 -5.39 -4.61 -19.89
N LYS A 90 -4.25 -4.10 -20.39
CA LYS A 90 -3.91 -4.26 -21.81
C LYS A 90 -3.87 -5.74 -22.11
N SER A 91 -4.82 -6.21 -22.92
CA SER A 91 -4.83 -7.60 -23.37
C SER A 91 -3.52 -7.87 -24.12
N GLN A 92 -2.67 -8.70 -23.53
CA GLN A 92 -1.51 -9.20 -24.27
C GLN A 92 -2.00 -10.00 -25.47
N LYS A 93 -1.37 -9.79 -26.64
CA LYS A 93 -1.63 -10.63 -27.81
C LYS A 93 -1.61 -12.10 -27.38
N LYS A 94 -2.71 -12.83 -27.63
CA LYS A 94 -2.73 -14.27 -27.43
C LYS A 94 -1.58 -14.88 -28.23
N ILE A 95 -0.57 -15.31 -27.53
CA ILE A 95 0.49 -16.13 -28.15
C ILE A 95 -0.22 -17.43 -28.53
N GLN A 96 -0.29 -17.72 -29.84
CA GLN A 96 -0.72 -19.03 -30.30
C GLN A 96 0.41 -20.01 -29.90
N LEU A 97 0.14 -20.76 -28.84
CA LEU A 97 1.02 -21.85 -28.45
C LEU A 97 0.81 -22.97 -29.47
N GLU A 98 1.88 -23.37 -30.18
CA GLU A 98 1.87 -24.58 -30.94
C GLU A 98 1.52 -25.75 -30.01
N LYS A 99 0.62 -26.63 -30.45
CA LYS A 99 0.31 -27.86 -29.71
C LYS A 99 1.54 -28.76 -29.71
N ASN A 100 2.32 -28.68 -28.68
CA ASN A 100 3.40 -29.62 -28.43
C ASN A 100 2.87 -30.71 -27.50
N ASP A 101 3.15 -31.98 -27.84
CA ASP A 101 2.82 -33.16 -27.02
C ASP A 101 3.80 -33.27 -25.84
N LEU A 102 3.92 -32.17 -25.07
CA LEU A 102 4.77 -32.14 -23.89
C LEU A 102 3.98 -32.65 -22.68
N PHE A 103 4.52 -33.63 -22.00
CA PHE A 103 3.95 -34.23 -20.80
C PHE A 103 4.77 -33.87 -19.56
N PHE A 104 4.08 -33.69 -18.44
CA PHE A 104 4.72 -33.58 -17.14
C PHE A 104 3.99 -34.47 -16.11
N LYS A 105 4.71 -34.95 -15.11
CA LYS A 105 4.12 -35.62 -13.95
C LYS A 105 3.64 -34.58 -12.98
N GLY A 106 2.35 -34.61 -12.63
CA GLY A 106 1.72 -33.61 -11.76
C GLY A 106 0.66 -34.20 -10.83
N TYR A 107 0.17 -33.39 -9.92
CA TYR A 107 -0.90 -33.72 -8.98
C TYR A 107 -2.23 -33.26 -9.54
N LYS A 108 -3.13 -34.21 -9.83
CA LYS A 108 -4.50 -33.90 -10.25
C LYS A 108 -5.27 -33.30 -9.07
N ARG A 109 -5.94 -32.19 -9.28
CA ARG A 109 -6.79 -31.52 -8.30
C ARG A 109 -8.27 -31.90 -8.51
N GLU A 110 -9.07 -31.80 -7.44
CA GLU A 110 -10.52 -32.08 -7.49
C GLU A 110 -11.26 -31.16 -8.49
N ASN A 111 -10.79 -29.92 -8.67
CA ASN A 111 -11.33 -28.96 -9.63
C ASN A 111 -10.87 -29.19 -11.08
N GLY A 112 -10.27 -30.35 -11.39
CA GLY A 112 -9.81 -30.74 -12.73
C GLY A 112 -8.49 -30.12 -13.19
N LYS A 113 -7.88 -29.24 -12.40
CA LYS A 113 -6.54 -28.66 -12.69
C LYS A 113 -5.42 -29.61 -12.29
N ALA A 114 -4.23 -29.40 -12.81
CA ALA A 114 -3.03 -30.13 -12.42
C ALA A 114 -1.98 -29.15 -11.87
N GLY A 115 -1.29 -29.58 -10.83
CA GLY A 115 -0.17 -28.85 -10.25
C GLY A 115 1.11 -29.64 -10.36
N THR A 116 2.25 -29.00 -10.64
CA THR A 116 3.57 -29.64 -10.69
C THR A 116 4.12 -29.92 -9.31
N ARG A 117 3.66 -29.17 -8.29
CA ARG A 117 4.09 -29.28 -6.89
C ARG A 117 2.95 -28.88 -5.97
N ASN A 118 3.04 -29.30 -4.70
CA ASN A 118 2.22 -28.79 -3.63
C ASN A 118 2.99 -27.71 -2.87
N TYR A 119 2.36 -26.55 -2.69
CA TYR A 119 2.91 -25.43 -1.91
C TYR A 119 2.09 -25.20 -0.67
N ILE A 120 2.74 -24.81 0.41
CA ILE A 120 2.10 -24.29 1.60
C ILE A 120 2.40 -22.78 1.64
N GLY A 121 1.37 -21.96 1.60
CA GLY A 121 1.51 -20.51 1.72
C GLY A 121 1.28 -20.08 3.16
N ILE A 122 2.17 -19.28 3.73
CA ILE A 122 1.99 -18.63 5.02
C ILE A 122 1.87 -17.14 4.77
N ILE A 123 0.73 -16.56 5.14
CA ILE A 123 0.39 -15.16 4.85
C ILE A 123 0.38 -14.37 6.14
N SER A 124 1.12 -13.26 6.15
CA SER A 124 1.07 -12.28 7.22
C SER A 124 -0.11 -11.32 6.99
N THR A 125 -0.92 -11.09 8.02
CA THR A 125 -2.03 -10.11 7.97
C THR A 125 -1.60 -8.70 8.37
N VAL A 126 -0.40 -8.56 8.96
CA VAL A 126 0.18 -7.28 9.36
C VAL A 126 1.71 -7.33 9.17
N ASN A 127 2.31 -6.20 8.80
CA ASN A 127 3.77 -6.10 8.62
C ASN A 127 4.59 -6.52 9.84
N CYS A 128 4.08 -6.27 11.05
CA CYS A 128 4.77 -6.64 12.30
C CYS A 128 5.00 -8.15 12.44
N SER A 129 4.19 -8.99 11.82
CA SER A 129 4.31 -10.45 11.86
C SER A 129 5.16 -11.03 10.71
N ALA A 130 5.64 -10.23 9.78
CA ALA A 130 6.40 -10.69 8.60
C ALA A 130 7.64 -11.49 8.98
N THR A 131 8.40 -11.05 10.00
CA THR A 131 9.58 -11.77 10.48
C THR A 131 9.23 -13.15 11.06
N VAL A 132 8.10 -13.27 11.75
CA VAL A 132 7.63 -14.53 12.33
C VAL A 132 7.25 -15.49 11.22
N VAL A 133 6.47 -15.04 10.24
CA VAL A 133 6.05 -15.83 9.08
C VAL A 133 7.26 -16.36 8.30
N LYS A 134 8.26 -15.50 8.06
CA LYS A 134 9.51 -15.87 7.42
C LYS A 134 10.24 -16.98 8.21
N LYS A 135 10.42 -16.79 9.52
CA LYS A 135 11.10 -17.79 10.37
C LYS A 135 10.35 -19.12 10.40
N ILE A 136 9.00 -19.10 10.41
CA ILE A 136 8.20 -20.34 10.33
C ILE A 136 8.46 -21.04 8.99
N ALA A 137 8.39 -20.33 7.87
CA ALA A 137 8.61 -20.87 6.54
C ALA A 137 10.02 -21.48 6.42
N ASP A 138 11.04 -20.77 6.89
CA ASP A 138 12.44 -21.24 6.88
C ASP A 138 12.62 -22.50 7.72
N LYS A 139 12.06 -22.52 8.94
CA LYS A 139 12.12 -23.70 9.84
C LYS A 139 11.45 -24.91 9.22
N ILE A 140 10.26 -24.75 8.65
CA ILE A 140 9.53 -25.85 8.02
C ILE A 140 10.28 -26.34 6.77
N ASN A 141 10.80 -25.45 5.92
CA ASN A 141 11.59 -25.84 4.75
C ASN A 141 12.82 -26.66 5.14
N THR A 142 13.48 -26.32 6.24
CA THR A 142 14.65 -27.06 6.74
C THR A 142 14.29 -28.48 7.19
N HIS A 143 13.10 -28.67 7.75
CA HIS A 143 12.66 -29.97 8.28
C HIS A 143 11.92 -30.84 7.26
N LEU A 144 11.24 -30.22 6.26
CA LEU A 144 10.40 -30.94 5.30
C LEU A 144 11.09 -31.26 3.97
N LEU A 145 12.36 -30.89 3.78
CA LEU A 145 13.09 -31.13 2.54
C LEU A 145 13.20 -32.62 2.14
N ASN A 146 12.87 -33.55 3.02
CA ASN A 146 12.90 -34.99 2.77
C ASN A 146 11.53 -35.60 2.38
N ASN A 147 10.48 -34.84 2.33
CA ASN A 147 9.13 -35.33 2.02
C ASN A 147 8.60 -34.60 0.78
N ASN A 148 7.88 -35.31 -0.08
CA ASN A 148 7.29 -34.90 -1.38
C ASN A 148 6.47 -33.60 -1.44
N PHE A 149 6.69 -32.67 -0.52
CA PHE A 149 6.10 -31.35 -0.52
C PHE A 149 6.99 -30.34 -1.25
N GLY A 150 6.37 -29.47 -2.02
CA GLY A 150 7.06 -28.36 -2.64
C GLY A 150 7.55 -27.35 -1.61
N LYS A 151 8.30 -26.35 -2.05
CA LYS A 151 8.84 -25.29 -1.21
C LYS A 151 7.74 -24.51 -0.51
N ILE A 152 7.88 -24.27 0.79
CA ILE A 152 7.00 -23.35 1.53
C ILE A 152 7.42 -21.93 1.19
N THR A 153 6.44 -21.11 0.85
CA THR A 153 6.63 -19.68 0.56
C THR A 153 5.83 -18.83 1.55
N TRP A 154 6.29 -17.62 1.77
CA TRP A 154 5.62 -16.63 2.59
C TRP A 154 5.35 -15.36 1.78
N CYS A 155 4.32 -14.63 2.18
CA CYS A 155 3.97 -13.34 1.61
C CYS A 155 3.62 -12.38 2.76
N SER A 156 4.11 -11.15 2.69
CA SER A 156 3.65 -10.04 3.52
C SER A 156 2.69 -9.17 2.68
N SER A 157 1.58 -8.81 3.26
CA SER A 157 0.66 -7.80 2.72
C SER A 157 1.26 -6.42 2.76
#